data_9e13609bb59291bdb4f2115c60b72923
#
_entry.id   9e13609bb59291bdb4f2115c60b72923
#
_cell.length_a   1.000
_cell.length_b   1.000
_cell.length_c   1.000
_cell.angle_alpha   90.00
_cell.angle_beta   90.00
_cell.angle_gamma   90.00
#
_symmetry.space_group_name_H-M   'P 1'
#
loop_
_entity.id
_entity.type
_entity.pdbx_description
1 polymer ?
#
loop_
_entity_poly.entity_id
_entity_poly.type
_entity_poly.pdbx_seq_one_letter_code
_entity_poly.pdbx_strand_id
1 'polypeptide(L)'
;MMVYEISLGSGSGRKRSESKEVVTLNSKSVRKIFIVVLAIKPHNFTLEFEQEGEKVKTRKVAFVTGASRGIGRACAVALAQAGYDVAVSARTMIDGTAFLDDGVTPVPGGLDTTVDQIRAAGQEGHPIQMDLLDRDSVIHAADEAIEHFGRIDVLVNNAIYQGPGAMLTIEELDDTNLKQLFEGNVFAQLGLIRHLLPVFIEQGGATIVNMISATAFINPSEKIGSGGWGVGYAMSKSAFERVAPLLMVEHGDE
;
A
#
# COMPACT_ATOMS: atom_id res chain seq x y z
N MET A 1 -12.11 7.63 -7.45
CA MET A 1 -11.52 7.40 -6.13
C MET A 1 -12.66 7.21 -5.17
N MET A 2 -12.79 6.05 -4.59
CA MET A 2 -13.78 5.78 -3.54
C MET A 2 -13.00 5.72 -2.23
N VAL A 3 -13.23 6.67 -1.35
CA VAL A 3 -12.71 6.67 0.01
C VAL A 3 -13.88 6.31 0.89
N TYR A 4 -13.77 5.23 1.62
CA TYR A 4 -14.73 4.91 2.66
C TYR A 4 -14.24 5.55 3.95
N GLU A 5 -14.81 6.71 4.28
CA GLU A 5 -14.76 7.25 5.61
C GLU A 5 -15.98 6.73 6.36
N ILE A 6 -15.77 5.88 7.34
CA ILE A 6 -16.83 5.50 8.27
C ILE A 6 -16.65 6.39 9.50
N SER A 7 -17.33 7.55 9.47
CA SER A 7 -17.58 8.35 10.66
C SER A 7 -18.85 7.80 11.32
N LEU A 8 -18.72 7.21 12.49
CA LEU A 8 -19.85 6.91 13.36
C LEU A 8 -20.28 8.23 14.06
N GLY A 9 -20.99 9.07 13.30
CA GLY A 9 -21.65 10.29 13.77
C GLY A 9 -23.05 10.35 13.16
N SER A 10 -24.06 10.36 14.01
CA SER A 10 -25.48 10.45 13.65
C SER A 10 -25.79 11.69 12.79
N GLY A 11 -26.46 11.48 11.63
CA GLY A 11 -27.26 12.53 10.99
C GLY A 11 -27.07 12.74 9.49
N SER A 12 -27.97 12.18 8.74
CA SER A 12 -28.60 12.60 7.46
C SER A 12 -27.89 13.56 6.50
N GLY A 13 -27.77 13.15 5.23
CA GLY A 13 -27.76 14.06 4.09
C GLY A 13 -26.72 13.75 3.00
N ARG A 14 -27.06 12.89 2.04
CA ARG A 14 -26.30 12.73 0.80
C ARG A 14 -26.45 13.94 -0.10
N LYS A 15 -25.36 14.60 -0.47
CA LYS A 15 -25.24 15.38 -1.72
C LYS A 15 -24.02 14.89 -2.49
N ARG A 16 -24.24 14.42 -3.72
CA ARG A 16 -23.17 14.18 -4.70
C ARG A 16 -22.65 15.55 -5.17
N SER A 17 -21.36 15.81 -5.01
CA SER A 17 -20.64 16.83 -5.77
C SER A 17 -19.33 16.22 -6.27
N GLU A 18 -19.03 16.47 -7.54
CA GLU A 18 -17.72 16.21 -8.12
C GLU A 18 -16.72 17.15 -7.44
N SER A 19 -15.99 16.66 -6.45
CA SER A 19 -14.95 17.42 -5.77
C SER A 19 -13.76 16.54 -5.48
N LYS A 20 -12.57 17.12 -5.57
CA LYS A 20 -11.32 16.58 -5.05
C LYS A 20 -11.57 16.14 -3.60
N GLU A 21 -11.55 14.84 -3.33
CA GLU A 21 -11.64 14.37 -1.97
C GLU A 21 -10.25 14.43 -1.35
N VAL A 22 -10.08 15.40 -0.47
CA VAL A 22 -8.97 15.48 0.48
C VAL A 22 -9.36 14.63 1.68
N VAL A 23 -8.56 13.62 1.99
CA VAL A 23 -8.73 12.82 3.20
C VAL A 23 -7.98 13.53 4.31
N THR A 24 -8.68 14.27 5.16
CA THR A 24 -8.11 14.83 6.38
C THR A 24 -8.28 13.79 7.49
N LEU A 25 -7.18 13.22 7.97
CA LEU A 25 -7.18 12.33 9.13
C LEU A 25 -7.14 13.18 10.39
N ASN A 26 -8.30 13.39 11.03
CA ASN A 26 -8.40 14.17 12.26
C ASN A 26 -8.25 13.23 13.48
N SER A 27 -7.12 13.29 14.17
CA SER A 27 -6.84 12.48 15.34
C SER A 27 -7.26 13.20 16.63
N LYS A 28 -8.54 13.15 16.98
CA LYS A 28 -8.97 13.36 18.36
C LYS A 28 -9.49 12.05 18.91
N SER A 29 -8.62 11.27 19.41
CA SER A 29 -8.76 10.21 20.44
C SER A 29 -7.89 9.00 20.19
N VAL A 30 -7.16 8.67 21.20
CA VAL A 30 -6.39 7.50 21.54
C VAL A 30 -6.96 6.18 20.97
N ARG A 31 -6.08 5.40 20.33
CA ARG A 31 -6.22 3.98 19.96
C ARG A 31 -7.24 3.70 18.85
N LYS A 32 -6.84 3.84 17.59
CA LYS A 32 -7.63 3.35 16.45
C LYS A 32 -6.73 2.89 15.32
N ILE A 33 -7.04 1.72 14.76
CA ILE A 33 -6.50 1.30 13.47
C ILE A 33 -7.34 1.96 12.39
N PHE A 34 -6.74 2.84 11.59
CA PHE A 34 -7.40 3.43 10.43
C PHE A 34 -7.03 2.66 9.17
N ILE A 35 -8.02 2.23 8.42
CA ILE A 35 -7.80 1.54 7.15
C ILE A 35 -8.31 2.43 6.03
N VAL A 36 -7.39 2.85 5.17
CA VAL A 36 -7.70 3.66 3.99
C VAL A 36 -7.60 2.77 2.76
N VAL A 37 -8.66 2.75 1.98
CA VAL A 37 -8.69 2.04 0.70
C VAL A 37 -8.60 3.06 -0.41
N LEU A 38 -7.45 3.11 -1.11
CA LEU A 38 -7.23 4.03 -2.22
C LEU A 38 -7.38 3.30 -3.55
N ALA A 39 -8.42 3.68 -4.32
CA ALA A 39 -8.55 3.31 -5.72
C ALA A 39 -8.07 4.48 -6.59
N ILE A 40 -6.99 4.29 -7.35
CA ILE A 40 -6.36 5.38 -8.11
C ILE A 40 -6.85 5.38 -9.56
N LYS A 41 -7.32 6.55 -10.02
CA LYS A 41 -7.25 6.97 -11.42
C LYS A 41 -5.96 7.79 -11.61
N PRO A 42 -5.27 7.70 -12.77
CA PRO A 42 -3.87 8.11 -12.92
C PRO A 42 -3.60 9.62 -13.03
N HIS A 43 -4.28 10.50 -12.32
CA HIS A 43 -3.94 11.93 -12.29
C HIS A 43 -4.20 12.56 -10.92
N ASN A 44 -3.12 13.06 -10.30
CA ASN A 44 -3.06 13.88 -9.08
C ASN A 44 -3.50 13.20 -7.77
N PHE A 45 -2.54 12.54 -7.12
CA PHE A 45 -2.66 12.00 -5.77
C PHE A 45 -1.96 12.94 -4.77
N THR A 46 -2.67 13.32 -3.72
CA THR A 46 -2.11 14.07 -2.58
C THR A 46 -2.58 13.39 -1.29
N LEU A 47 -1.64 12.98 -0.43
CA LEU A 47 -1.91 12.58 0.95
C LEU A 47 -1.65 13.82 1.82
N GLU A 48 -2.63 14.24 2.60
CA GLU A 48 -2.46 15.29 3.61
C GLU A 48 -2.54 14.64 5.00
N PHE A 49 -1.53 14.88 5.82
CA PHE A 49 -1.46 14.45 7.22
C PHE A 49 -1.45 15.70 8.11
N GLU A 50 -2.34 15.77 9.10
CA GLU A 50 -2.31 16.83 10.11
C GLU A 50 -1.21 16.56 11.14
N GLN A 51 -0.35 17.57 11.41
CA GLN A 51 0.62 17.53 12.50
C GLN A 51 -0.04 17.97 13.81
N GLU A 52 0.03 17.14 14.84
CA GLU A 52 -0.31 17.54 16.22
C GLU A 52 0.86 18.20 16.94
N GLY A 53 0.51 19.20 17.77
CA GLY A 53 1.46 20.03 18.51
C GLY A 53 2.30 19.31 19.57
N GLU A 54 3.42 19.96 19.89
CA GLU A 54 4.54 19.58 20.76
C GLU A 54 4.20 18.66 21.96
N LYS A 55 4.56 17.38 21.81
CA LYS A 55 5.03 16.50 22.89
C LYS A 55 6.29 15.81 22.39
N VAL A 56 7.19 15.42 23.30
CA VAL A 56 8.45 14.73 23.00
C VAL A 56 8.26 13.85 21.75
N LYS A 57 8.85 14.28 20.63
CA LYS A 57 8.64 13.66 19.33
C LYS A 57 9.31 12.28 19.32
N THR A 58 8.58 11.25 19.70
CA THR A 58 8.86 9.92 19.14
C THR A 58 8.57 10.04 17.65
N ARG A 59 9.59 9.90 16.80
CA ARG A 59 9.44 9.96 15.36
C ARG A 59 8.43 8.90 14.95
N LYS A 60 7.46 9.27 14.14
CA LYS A 60 6.50 8.33 13.56
C LYS A 60 7.17 7.61 12.40
N VAL A 61 6.83 6.36 12.21
CA VAL A 61 7.43 5.49 11.20
C VAL A 61 6.37 5.00 10.22
N ALA A 62 6.69 5.05 8.94
CA ALA A 62 5.89 4.43 7.89
C ALA A 62 6.65 3.25 7.27
N PHE A 63 5.92 2.19 6.91
CA PHE A 63 6.44 1.10 6.11
C PHE A 63 5.71 1.08 4.76
N VAL A 64 6.43 1.30 3.67
CA VAL A 64 5.87 1.39 2.32
C VAL A 64 6.40 0.26 1.45
N THR A 65 5.51 -0.64 1.02
CA THR A 65 5.88 -1.76 0.14
C THR A 65 5.84 -1.36 -1.34
N GLY A 66 6.72 -1.93 -2.16
CA GLY A 66 6.81 -1.62 -3.59
C GLY A 66 7.29 -0.19 -3.87
N ALA A 67 8.20 0.33 -3.04
CA ALA A 67 8.60 1.72 -3.03
C ALA A 67 9.79 2.06 -3.96
N SER A 68 10.29 1.11 -4.75
CA SER A 68 11.42 1.38 -5.65
C SER A 68 11.09 2.38 -6.77
N ARG A 69 9.80 2.59 -7.10
CA ARG A 69 9.34 3.46 -8.19
C ARG A 69 7.85 3.81 -8.06
N GLY A 70 7.37 4.66 -8.99
CA GLY A 70 5.94 4.92 -9.19
C GLY A 70 5.22 5.43 -7.94
N ILE A 71 4.04 4.88 -7.68
CA ILE A 71 3.15 5.29 -6.58
C ILE A 71 3.80 5.02 -5.22
N GLY A 72 4.41 3.86 -5.03
CA GLY A 72 5.07 3.52 -3.77
C GLY A 72 6.18 4.50 -3.39
N ARG A 73 7.06 4.87 -4.35
CA ARG A 73 8.05 5.93 -4.12
C ARG A 73 7.40 7.26 -3.78
N ALA A 74 6.37 7.67 -4.52
CA ALA A 74 5.67 8.93 -4.26
C ALA A 74 5.04 8.95 -2.86
N CYS A 75 4.43 7.85 -2.41
CA CYS A 75 3.90 7.70 -1.05
C CYS A 75 5.02 7.80 0.00
N ALA A 76 6.15 7.10 -0.20
CA ALA A 76 7.27 7.12 0.73
C ALA A 76 7.85 8.54 0.90
N VAL A 77 8.04 9.26 -0.21
CA VAL A 77 8.55 10.64 -0.18
C VAL A 77 7.54 11.60 0.46
N ALA A 78 6.24 11.45 0.16
CA ALA A 78 5.20 12.27 0.78
C ALA A 78 5.11 12.06 2.30
N LEU A 79 5.24 10.80 2.77
CA LEU A 79 5.29 10.48 4.20
C LEU A 79 6.54 11.08 4.86
N ALA A 80 7.71 11.02 4.21
CA ALA A 80 8.91 11.68 4.70
C ALA A 80 8.72 13.21 4.80
N GLN A 81 8.13 13.85 3.80
CA GLN A 81 7.80 15.28 3.83
C GLN A 81 6.80 15.64 4.95
N ALA A 82 5.93 14.69 5.34
CA ALA A 82 5.04 14.82 6.48
C ALA A 82 5.70 14.52 7.84
N GLY A 83 7.01 14.22 7.86
CA GLY A 83 7.79 14.04 9.08
C GLY A 83 7.90 12.59 9.59
N TYR A 84 7.59 11.59 8.76
CA TYR A 84 7.78 10.17 9.08
C TYR A 84 9.18 9.71 8.67
N ASP A 85 9.83 8.92 9.51
CA ASP A 85 10.90 8.03 9.07
C ASP A 85 10.27 6.87 8.28
N VAL A 86 10.95 6.36 7.24
CA VAL A 86 10.28 5.45 6.30
C VAL A 86 11.12 4.20 6.02
N ALA A 87 10.59 3.04 6.40
CA ALA A 87 11.01 1.76 5.84
C ALA A 87 10.43 1.61 4.44
N VAL A 88 11.24 1.27 3.46
CA VAL A 88 10.83 1.09 2.07
C VAL A 88 11.25 -0.28 1.56
N SER A 89 10.31 -1.05 1.00
CA SER A 89 10.64 -2.37 0.48
C SER A 89 10.30 -2.55 -0.99
N ALA A 90 11.12 -3.34 -1.67
CA ALA A 90 10.93 -3.80 -3.05
C ALA A 90 11.94 -4.90 -3.40
N ARG A 91 11.76 -5.55 -4.56
CA ARG A 91 12.74 -6.47 -5.12
C ARG A 91 14.00 -5.74 -5.61
N THR A 92 13.86 -4.53 -6.15
CA THR A 92 14.94 -3.75 -6.76
C THR A 92 15.56 -2.80 -5.73
N MET A 93 16.74 -3.13 -5.24
CA MET A 93 17.50 -2.33 -4.29
C MET A 93 18.18 -1.14 -4.95
N ILE A 94 18.83 -1.35 -6.09
CA ILE A 94 19.67 -0.37 -6.78
C ILE A 94 19.04 0.01 -8.12
N ASP A 95 19.01 1.28 -8.46
CA ASP A 95 18.50 1.78 -9.73
C ASP A 95 19.32 1.21 -10.91
N GLY A 96 18.62 0.90 -12.00
CA GLY A 96 19.22 0.34 -13.21
C GLY A 96 19.55 -1.16 -13.15
N THR A 97 19.24 -1.88 -12.05
CA THR A 97 19.49 -3.32 -11.92
C THR A 97 18.30 -4.21 -12.26
N ALA A 98 17.11 -3.62 -12.48
CA ALA A 98 15.93 -4.36 -12.92
C ALA A 98 15.74 -4.27 -14.43
N PHE A 99 15.26 -5.37 -15.02
CA PHE A 99 14.95 -5.45 -16.45
C PHE A 99 13.53 -5.97 -16.64
N LEU A 100 12.93 -5.68 -17.81
CA LEU A 100 11.70 -6.34 -18.24
C LEU A 100 11.95 -7.84 -18.49
N ASP A 101 10.88 -8.58 -18.77
CA ASP A 101 10.96 -10.03 -19.04
C ASP A 101 11.83 -10.39 -20.27
N ASP A 102 12.13 -9.40 -21.13
CA ASP A 102 13.09 -9.54 -22.24
C ASP A 102 14.56 -9.62 -21.78
N GLY A 103 14.83 -9.34 -20.50
CA GLY A 103 16.18 -9.37 -19.92
C GLY A 103 17.13 -8.27 -20.40
N VAL A 104 16.66 -7.33 -21.22
CA VAL A 104 17.48 -6.30 -21.90
C VAL A 104 16.98 -4.89 -21.61
N THR A 105 15.68 -4.68 -21.58
CA THR A 105 15.08 -3.36 -21.38
C THR A 105 15.13 -3.00 -19.90
N PRO A 106 15.92 -1.96 -19.49
CA PRO A 106 16.03 -1.59 -18.08
C PRO A 106 14.71 -0.99 -17.58
N VAL A 107 14.33 -1.36 -16.37
CA VAL A 107 13.20 -0.75 -15.65
C VAL A 107 13.77 0.22 -14.63
N PRO A 108 13.58 1.55 -14.81
CA PRO A 108 14.15 2.54 -13.91
C PRO A 108 13.57 2.45 -12.51
N GLY A 109 14.40 2.75 -11.51
CA GLY A 109 14.04 2.87 -10.10
C GLY A 109 14.57 1.75 -9.22
N GLY A 110 15.12 2.17 -8.08
CA GLY A 110 15.62 1.36 -6.98
C GLY A 110 15.20 1.95 -5.63
N LEU A 111 15.39 1.19 -4.55
CA LEU A 111 15.15 1.70 -3.19
C LEU A 111 16.19 2.75 -2.81
N ASP A 112 17.42 2.64 -3.32
CA ASP A 112 18.50 3.62 -3.14
C ASP A 112 18.04 5.05 -3.48
N THR A 113 17.51 5.24 -4.68
CA THR A 113 16.96 6.54 -5.12
C THR A 113 15.79 7.01 -4.28
N THR A 114 14.96 6.11 -3.77
CA THR A 114 13.84 6.47 -2.88
C THR A 114 14.34 6.91 -1.51
N VAL A 115 15.31 6.19 -0.95
CA VAL A 115 15.96 6.53 0.32
C VAL A 115 16.65 7.88 0.25
N ASP A 116 17.34 8.18 -0.85
CA ASP A 116 17.96 9.50 -1.04
C ASP A 116 16.94 10.64 -1.04
N GLN A 117 15.76 10.44 -1.63
CA GLN A 117 14.66 11.42 -1.61
C GLN A 117 14.07 11.57 -0.20
N ILE A 118 13.93 10.48 0.57
CA ILE A 118 13.50 10.52 1.98
C ILE A 118 14.50 11.32 2.82
N ARG A 119 15.80 11.06 2.66
CA ARG A 119 16.87 11.79 3.34
C ARG A 119 16.90 13.27 2.97
N ALA A 120 16.67 13.60 1.71
CA ALA A 120 16.54 14.98 1.25
C ALA A 120 15.34 15.72 1.89
N ALA A 121 14.30 15.00 2.31
CA ALA A 121 13.19 15.54 3.10
C ALA A 121 13.50 15.66 4.60
N GLY A 122 14.71 15.30 5.04
CA GLY A 122 15.17 15.42 6.44
C GLY A 122 14.78 14.24 7.34
N GLN A 123 14.33 13.12 6.77
CA GLN A 123 13.92 11.93 7.50
C GLN A 123 14.86 10.75 7.26
N GLU A 124 14.78 9.74 8.11
CA GLU A 124 15.51 8.49 7.94
C GLU A 124 14.77 7.57 6.96
N GLY A 125 15.50 7.02 5.97
CA GLY A 125 15.02 6.02 5.04
C GLY A 125 15.80 4.73 5.20
N HIS A 126 15.10 3.59 5.37
CA HIS A 126 15.70 2.27 5.49
C HIS A 126 15.20 1.36 4.35
N PRO A 127 16.10 0.91 3.44
CA PRO A 127 15.73 0.06 2.31
C PRO A 127 15.76 -1.42 2.71
N ILE A 128 14.71 -2.18 2.38
CA ILE A 128 14.55 -3.59 2.72
C ILE A 128 14.24 -4.37 1.45
N GLN A 129 14.98 -5.43 1.16
CA GLN A 129 14.65 -6.29 0.03
C GLN A 129 13.43 -7.15 0.35
N MET A 130 12.44 -7.20 -0.56
CA MET A 130 11.21 -7.97 -0.35
C MET A 130 10.64 -8.45 -1.69
N ASP A 131 10.30 -9.73 -1.76
CA ASP A 131 9.54 -10.33 -2.86
C ASP A 131 8.19 -10.86 -2.35
N LEU A 132 7.09 -10.43 -2.98
CA LEU A 132 5.73 -10.86 -2.63
C LEU A 132 5.46 -12.35 -2.91
N LEU A 133 6.23 -12.99 -3.77
CA LEU A 133 6.10 -14.42 -4.04
C LEU A 133 6.91 -15.29 -3.06
N ASP A 134 7.72 -14.68 -2.22
CA ASP A 134 8.45 -15.31 -1.13
C ASP A 134 7.91 -14.84 0.22
N ARG A 135 7.16 -15.71 0.89
CA ARG A 135 6.53 -15.40 2.18
C ARG A 135 7.53 -15.12 3.28
N ASP A 136 8.64 -15.85 3.30
CA ASP A 136 9.68 -15.64 4.30
C ASP A 136 10.35 -14.29 4.10
N SER A 137 10.56 -13.88 2.85
CA SER A 137 11.02 -12.53 2.50
C SER A 137 10.06 -11.43 2.99
N VAL A 138 8.74 -11.65 2.88
CA VAL A 138 7.74 -10.68 3.34
C VAL A 138 7.75 -10.53 4.86
N ILE A 139 7.83 -11.64 5.59
CA ILE A 139 7.89 -11.64 7.07
C ILE A 139 9.21 -11.04 7.55
N HIS A 140 10.33 -11.45 6.95
CA HIS A 140 11.64 -10.89 7.27
C HIS A 140 11.69 -9.38 7.06
N ALA A 141 11.07 -8.87 6.00
CA ALA A 141 11.01 -7.43 5.76
C ALA A 141 10.21 -6.67 6.86
N ALA A 142 9.17 -7.28 7.40
CA ALA A 142 8.43 -6.72 8.53
C ALA A 142 9.27 -6.71 9.80
N ASP A 143 9.95 -7.81 10.10
CA ASP A 143 10.82 -7.95 11.27
C ASP A 143 11.97 -6.96 11.22
N GLU A 144 12.64 -6.83 10.06
CA GLU A 144 13.73 -5.86 9.84
C GLU A 144 13.26 -4.41 10.05
N ALA A 145 12.07 -4.05 9.55
CA ALA A 145 11.50 -2.73 9.75
C ALA A 145 11.22 -2.44 11.24
N ILE A 146 10.68 -3.42 11.98
CA ILE A 146 10.45 -3.31 13.43
C ILE A 146 11.77 -3.27 14.21
N GLU A 147 12.72 -4.13 13.87
CA GLU A 147 14.03 -4.16 14.53
C GLU A 147 14.76 -2.82 14.37
N HIS A 148 14.69 -2.21 13.18
CA HIS A 148 15.37 -0.95 12.89
C HIS A 148 14.72 0.26 13.57
N PHE A 149 13.38 0.38 13.51
CA PHE A 149 12.67 1.57 13.97
C PHE A 149 11.93 1.41 15.31
N GLY A 150 11.69 0.20 15.77
CA GLY A 150 10.97 -0.11 17.01
C GLY A 150 9.45 0.05 16.91
N ARG A 151 8.92 0.57 15.81
CA ARG A 151 7.49 0.83 15.60
C ARG A 151 7.13 0.99 14.13
N ILE A 152 5.86 0.84 13.80
CA ILE A 152 5.29 1.21 12.49
C ILE A 152 3.92 1.87 12.72
N ASP A 153 3.81 3.16 12.45
CA ASP A 153 2.55 3.92 12.62
C ASP A 153 1.68 3.88 11.35
N VAL A 154 2.30 3.72 10.19
CA VAL A 154 1.62 3.64 8.90
C VAL A 154 2.18 2.48 8.09
N LEU A 155 1.32 1.54 7.68
CA LEU A 155 1.63 0.51 6.69
C LEU A 155 0.98 0.86 5.36
N VAL A 156 1.77 1.00 4.29
CA VAL A 156 1.26 1.18 2.93
C VAL A 156 1.50 -0.09 2.12
N ASN A 157 0.46 -0.90 1.97
CA ASN A 157 0.43 -2.08 1.10
C ASN A 157 0.25 -1.64 -0.36
N ASN A 158 1.34 -1.19 -1.00
CA ASN A 158 1.35 -0.73 -2.38
C ASN A 158 1.95 -1.76 -3.34
N ALA A 159 2.88 -2.60 -2.89
CA ALA A 159 3.48 -3.62 -3.74
C ALA A 159 2.42 -4.49 -4.42
N ILE A 160 2.66 -4.84 -5.69
CA ILE A 160 1.80 -5.76 -6.43
C ILE A 160 2.65 -6.74 -7.25
N TYR A 161 2.11 -7.92 -7.49
CA TYR A 161 2.61 -8.84 -8.48
C TYR A 161 1.83 -8.65 -9.79
N GLN A 162 2.54 -8.30 -10.85
CA GLN A 162 2.03 -8.17 -12.22
C GLN A 162 2.75 -9.16 -13.15
N GLY A 163 2.64 -10.43 -12.82
CA GLY A 163 3.22 -11.49 -13.65
C GLY A 163 2.38 -11.83 -14.88
N PRO A 164 2.76 -12.88 -15.62
CA PRO A 164 2.17 -13.25 -16.91
C PRO A 164 0.64 -13.38 -16.90
N GLY A 165 0.02 -13.77 -15.79
CA GLY A 165 -1.44 -13.92 -15.68
C GLY A 165 -2.24 -12.63 -15.53
N ALA A 166 -1.59 -11.45 -15.32
CA ALA A 166 -2.29 -10.22 -14.97
C ALA A 166 -3.20 -9.68 -16.06
N MET A 167 -2.84 -9.90 -17.33
CA MET A 167 -3.53 -9.38 -18.52
C MET A 167 -4.00 -10.51 -19.45
N LEU A 168 -4.40 -11.65 -18.93
CA LEU A 168 -4.97 -12.75 -19.70
C LEU A 168 -6.49 -12.76 -19.66
N THR A 169 -7.09 -13.26 -20.73
CA THR A 169 -8.53 -13.55 -20.79
C THR A 169 -8.86 -14.74 -19.87
N ILE A 170 -10.17 -15.02 -19.70
CA ILE A 170 -10.62 -16.14 -18.86
C ILE A 170 -10.17 -17.49 -19.43
N GLU A 171 -10.12 -17.61 -20.75
CA GLU A 171 -9.71 -18.83 -21.46
C GLU A 171 -8.21 -19.06 -21.45
N GLU A 172 -7.41 -17.98 -21.39
CA GLU A 172 -5.95 -18.05 -21.42
C GLU A 172 -5.32 -18.20 -20.04
N LEU A 173 -6.04 -17.77 -18.99
CA LEU A 173 -5.53 -17.76 -17.62
C LEU A 173 -5.49 -19.18 -17.06
N ASP A 174 -4.27 -19.70 -16.87
CA ASP A 174 -4.07 -20.97 -16.19
C ASP A 174 -4.03 -20.83 -14.67
N ASP A 175 -4.18 -21.97 -13.98
CA ASP A 175 -4.20 -22.04 -12.52
C ASP A 175 -2.88 -21.60 -11.86
N THR A 176 -1.75 -21.79 -12.53
CA THR A 176 -0.44 -21.41 -11.98
C THR A 176 -0.30 -19.90 -11.92
N ASN A 177 -0.61 -19.23 -13.01
CA ASN A 177 -0.61 -17.76 -13.08
C ASN A 177 -1.64 -17.15 -12.12
N LEU A 178 -2.84 -17.73 -12.04
CA LEU A 178 -3.85 -17.27 -11.10
C LEU A 178 -3.39 -17.41 -9.65
N LYS A 179 -2.79 -18.53 -9.25
CA LYS A 179 -2.24 -18.75 -7.91
C LYS A 179 -1.14 -17.74 -7.57
N GLN A 180 -0.24 -17.44 -8.50
CA GLN A 180 0.81 -16.43 -8.29
C GLN A 180 0.24 -15.02 -8.12
N LEU A 181 -0.79 -14.65 -8.88
CA LEU A 181 -1.48 -13.37 -8.71
C LEU A 181 -2.13 -13.26 -7.32
N PHE A 182 -2.78 -14.32 -6.85
CA PHE A 182 -3.37 -14.33 -5.51
C PHE A 182 -2.30 -14.37 -4.43
N GLU A 183 -1.21 -15.13 -4.63
CA GLU A 183 -0.08 -15.14 -3.70
C GLU A 183 0.47 -13.74 -3.49
N GLY A 184 0.88 -13.04 -4.55
CA GLY A 184 1.50 -11.72 -4.41
C GLY A 184 0.52 -10.60 -4.06
N ASN A 185 -0.72 -10.62 -4.59
CA ASN A 185 -1.64 -9.50 -4.44
C ASN A 185 -2.61 -9.63 -3.26
N VAL A 186 -2.76 -10.82 -2.70
CA VAL A 186 -3.71 -11.09 -1.60
C VAL A 186 -2.99 -11.70 -0.41
N PHE A 187 -2.41 -12.89 -0.58
CA PHE A 187 -1.94 -13.68 0.56
C PHE A 187 -0.67 -13.11 1.19
N ALA A 188 0.28 -12.64 0.40
CA ALA A 188 1.51 -12.01 0.92
C ALA A 188 1.18 -10.75 1.73
N GLN A 189 0.32 -9.89 1.19
CA GLN A 189 -0.08 -8.65 1.86
C GLN A 189 -0.95 -8.90 3.11
N LEU A 190 -1.86 -9.88 3.06
CA LEU A 190 -2.61 -10.30 4.24
C LEU A 190 -1.68 -10.92 5.29
N GLY A 191 -0.68 -11.70 4.86
CA GLY A 191 0.36 -12.26 5.72
C GLY A 191 1.14 -11.17 6.45
N LEU A 192 1.55 -10.11 5.74
CA LEU A 192 2.22 -8.94 6.30
C LEU A 192 1.35 -8.21 7.34
N ILE A 193 0.07 -7.96 7.03
CA ILE A 193 -0.88 -7.35 7.98
C ILE A 193 -1.00 -8.21 9.24
N ARG A 194 -1.23 -9.52 9.09
CA ARG A 194 -1.38 -10.45 10.23
C ARG A 194 -0.14 -10.52 11.10
N HIS A 195 1.05 -10.45 10.50
CA HIS A 195 2.31 -10.46 11.23
C HIS A 195 2.52 -9.18 12.05
N LEU A 196 2.17 -8.03 11.48
CA LEU A 196 2.33 -6.73 12.13
C LEU A 196 1.18 -6.39 13.11
N LEU A 197 0.02 -7.04 13.01
CA LEU A 197 -1.17 -6.71 13.80
C LEU A 197 -0.91 -6.73 15.32
N PRO A 198 -0.21 -7.72 15.91
CA PRO A 198 0.12 -7.70 17.34
C PRO A 198 0.94 -6.47 17.74
N VAL A 199 1.90 -6.06 16.90
CA VAL A 199 2.73 -4.86 17.13
C VAL A 199 1.84 -3.60 17.08
N PHE A 200 0.92 -3.53 16.13
CA PHE A 200 -0.02 -2.40 16.01
C PHE A 200 -0.92 -2.27 17.26
N ILE A 201 -1.42 -3.38 17.76
CA ILE A 201 -2.24 -3.40 18.99
C ILE A 201 -1.40 -2.99 20.21
N GLU A 202 -0.21 -3.55 20.39
CA GLU A 202 0.67 -3.26 21.53
C GLU A 202 1.11 -1.78 21.55
N GLN A 203 1.44 -1.19 20.41
CA GLN A 203 1.83 0.23 20.33
C GLN A 203 0.65 1.21 20.46
N GLY A 204 -0.60 0.71 20.47
CA GLY A 204 -1.83 1.52 20.64
C GLY A 204 -2.47 1.99 19.36
N GLY A 205 -2.17 1.32 18.25
CA GLY A 205 -2.80 1.53 16.95
C GLY A 205 -1.85 1.86 15.81
N ALA A 206 -2.33 1.70 14.58
CA ALA A 206 -1.63 2.05 13.34
C ALA A 206 -2.63 2.42 12.24
N THR A 207 -2.14 3.02 11.16
CA THR A 207 -2.92 3.24 9.94
C THR A 207 -2.49 2.23 8.86
N ILE A 208 -3.43 1.47 8.31
CA ILE A 208 -3.17 0.57 7.19
C ILE A 208 -3.79 1.15 5.92
N VAL A 209 -2.95 1.39 4.91
CA VAL A 209 -3.35 1.88 3.59
C VAL A 209 -3.21 0.74 2.58
N ASN A 210 -4.32 0.23 2.05
CA ASN A 210 -4.31 -0.80 1.03
C ASN A 210 -4.51 -0.19 -0.36
N MET A 211 -3.50 -0.36 -1.24
CA MET A 211 -3.57 0.10 -2.63
C MET A 211 -4.37 -0.89 -3.47
N ILE A 212 -5.59 -0.51 -3.79
CA ILE A 212 -6.47 -1.28 -4.67
C ILE A 212 -6.57 -0.64 -6.06
N SER A 213 -7.41 -1.19 -6.91
CA SER A 213 -7.64 -0.70 -8.27
C SER A 213 -9.14 -0.46 -8.50
N ALA A 214 -9.48 0.44 -9.40
CA ALA A 214 -10.84 0.60 -9.89
C ALA A 214 -11.42 -0.72 -10.45
N THR A 215 -10.56 -1.64 -10.91
CA THR A 215 -10.94 -2.97 -11.38
C THR A 215 -11.60 -3.84 -10.30
N ALA A 216 -11.45 -3.48 -9.03
CA ALA A 216 -12.14 -4.15 -7.91
C ALA A 216 -13.64 -3.84 -7.84
N PHE A 217 -14.11 -2.73 -8.45
CA PHE A 217 -15.46 -2.20 -8.25
C PHE A 217 -16.25 -2.01 -9.54
N ILE A 218 -15.56 -1.75 -10.66
CA ILE A 218 -16.21 -1.45 -11.93
C ILE A 218 -15.94 -2.54 -12.96
N ASN A 219 -16.90 -2.77 -13.82
CA ASN A 219 -16.75 -3.68 -14.94
C ASN A 219 -16.00 -2.98 -16.08
N PRO A 220 -15.14 -3.71 -16.82
CA PRO A 220 -14.55 -3.17 -18.05
C PRO A 220 -15.64 -2.91 -19.08
N SER A 221 -15.54 -1.81 -19.84
CA SER A 221 -16.42 -1.52 -20.96
C SER A 221 -16.00 -2.25 -22.25
N GLU A 222 -14.73 -2.69 -22.28
CA GLU A 222 -14.10 -3.28 -23.45
C GLU A 222 -13.34 -4.56 -23.07
N LYS A 223 -13.06 -5.38 -24.08
CA LYS A 223 -12.23 -6.57 -23.92
C LYS A 223 -10.78 -6.17 -23.58
N ILE A 224 -10.06 -7.09 -22.96
CA ILE A 224 -8.62 -6.99 -22.80
C ILE A 224 -7.94 -6.72 -24.16
N GLY A 225 -6.94 -5.85 -24.19
CA GLY A 225 -6.31 -5.40 -25.42
C GLY A 225 -7.02 -4.22 -26.13
N SER A 226 -8.29 -3.93 -25.77
CA SER A 226 -9.07 -2.79 -26.28
C SER A 226 -9.44 -1.78 -25.19
N GLY A 227 -8.73 -1.81 -24.05
CA GLY A 227 -8.99 -0.92 -22.91
C GLY A 227 -9.54 -1.63 -21.67
N GLY A 228 -9.86 -2.92 -21.77
CA GLY A 228 -10.21 -3.77 -20.62
C GLY A 228 -8.99 -4.29 -19.87
N TRP A 229 -9.23 -5.05 -18.82
CA TRP A 229 -8.20 -5.64 -17.94
C TRP A 229 -8.41 -7.13 -17.72
N GLY A 230 -7.33 -7.83 -17.30
CA GLY A 230 -7.33 -9.27 -17.10
C GLY A 230 -8.13 -9.69 -15.86
N VAL A 231 -8.77 -10.84 -15.97
CA VAL A 231 -9.63 -11.40 -14.92
C VAL A 231 -8.85 -11.69 -13.63
N GLY A 232 -7.65 -12.27 -13.72
CA GLY A 232 -6.85 -12.63 -12.55
C GLY A 232 -6.43 -11.40 -11.72
N TYR A 233 -6.05 -10.32 -12.39
CA TYR A 233 -5.74 -9.06 -11.71
C TYR A 233 -6.98 -8.47 -11.02
N ALA A 234 -8.10 -8.36 -11.73
CA ALA A 234 -9.35 -7.82 -11.18
C ALA A 234 -9.82 -8.63 -9.97
N MET A 235 -9.84 -9.97 -10.08
CA MET A 235 -10.21 -10.87 -8.98
C MET A 235 -9.30 -10.67 -7.76
N SER A 236 -7.99 -10.60 -7.94
CA SER A 236 -7.05 -10.41 -6.82
C SER A 236 -7.26 -9.06 -6.11
N LYS A 237 -7.51 -7.98 -6.86
CA LYS A 237 -7.79 -6.66 -6.29
C LYS A 237 -9.15 -6.59 -5.59
N SER A 238 -10.17 -7.28 -6.10
CA SER A 238 -11.47 -7.42 -5.42
C SER A 238 -11.37 -8.22 -4.12
N ALA A 239 -10.59 -9.30 -4.11
CA ALA A 239 -10.34 -10.09 -2.90
C ALA A 239 -9.59 -9.27 -1.84
N PHE A 240 -8.56 -8.54 -2.23
CA PHE A 240 -7.77 -7.73 -1.29
C PHE A 240 -8.55 -6.52 -0.75
N GLU A 241 -9.45 -5.95 -1.54
CA GLU A 241 -10.35 -4.88 -1.10
C GLU A 241 -11.15 -5.28 0.14
N ARG A 242 -11.59 -6.54 0.22
CA ARG A 242 -12.40 -7.04 1.34
C ARG A 242 -11.66 -7.13 2.66
N VAL A 243 -10.34 -7.14 2.66
CA VAL A 243 -9.53 -7.20 3.88
C VAL A 243 -9.77 -5.97 4.76
N ALA A 244 -9.81 -4.77 4.17
CA ALA A 244 -9.93 -3.53 4.91
C ALA A 244 -11.22 -3.41 5.76
N PRO A 245 -12.45 -3.57 5.19
CA PRO A 245 -13.67 -3.46 5.97
C PRO A 245 -13.81 -4.53 7.05
N LEU A 246 -13.22 -5.73 6.85
CA LEU A 246 -13.27 -6.79 7.86
C LEU A 246 -12.32 -6.46 9.03
N LEU A 247 -11.11 -6.00 8.79
CA LEU A 247 -10.20 -5.53 9.84
C LEU A 247 -10.81 -4.38 10.65
N MET A 248 -11.55 -3.47 10.00
CA MET A 248 -12.25 -2.39 10.70
C MET A 248 -13.33 -2.89 11.66
N VAL A 249 -14.01 -3.98 11.32
CA VAL A 249 -15.03 -4.58 12.20
C VAL A 249 -14.36 -5.35 13.37
N GLU A 250 -13.22 -5.99 13.09
CA GLU A 250 -12.54 -6.82 14.09
C GLU A 250 -11.69 -5.99 15.07
N HIS A 251 -11.06 -4.90 14.59
CA HIS A 251 -10.04 -4.14 15.34
C HIS A 251 -10.22 -2.62 15.30
N GLY A 252 -11.35 -2.11 14.83
CA GLY A 252 -11.57 -0.67 14.67
C GLY A 252 -11.63 0.13 15.97
N ASP A 253 -11.76 -0.52 17.10
CA ASP A 253 -11.81 0.06 18.45
C ASP A 253 -10.50 -0.13 19.24
N GLU A 254 -9.50 -0.83 18.68
CA GLU A 254 -8.16 -1.09 19.23
C GLU A 254 -7.08 -0.12 18.64
#